data_8f7b12c10add478f2d65fbf26b95b768
#
_entry.id   8f7b12c10add478f2d65fbf26b95b768
#
_cell.length_a   1.000
_cell.length_b   1.000
_cell.length_c   1.000
_cell.angle_alpha   90.00
_cell.angle_beta   90.00
_cell.angle_gamma   90.00
#
_symmetry.space_group_name_H-M   'P 1'
#
loop_
_entity.id
_entity.type
_entity.pdbx_description
1 polymer ?
#
loop_
_entity_poly.entity_id
_entity_poly.type
_entity_poly.pdbx_seq_one_letter_code
_entity_poly.pdbx_strand_id
1 'polypeptide(L)'
;MKKKLFYIAVIVICLSLITGGTYAYFTTSDTARNVITSGGVEITVVEQQLVNGTLQPYPSQPIPVMPTTKVSKIVSVQSTKQAAWVRMNYTLTVYDVDGKKMDIPADDLAKVIVIETDATNWTLKDGWWYYNTAVGSGDMTKPLFEEVEFSGPNMDNKYQNCTVLIDVTAQAVQKANNKETVLEALGWPEA
;
A
#
# COMPACT_ATOMS: atom_id res chain seq x y z
N MET A 1 -7.54 20.05 -55.14
CA MET A 1 -6.64 19.05 -54.53
C MET A 1 -6.02 19.54 -53.24
N LYS A 2 -5.47 20.75 -53.11
CA LYS A 2 -4.79 21.26 -51.90
C LYS A 2 -5.65 21.27 -50.62
N LYS A 3 -6.96 21.62 -50.71
CA LYS A 3 -7.88 21.64 -49.55
C LYS A 3 -8.15 20.19 -48.99
N LYS A 4 -8.27 19.20 -49.87
CA LYS A 4 -8.48 17.81 -49.43
C LYS A 4 -7.24 17.23 -48.70
N LEU A 5 -6.04 17.58 -49.17
CA LEU A 5 -4.78 17.20 -48.55
C LEU A 5 -4.63 17.83 -47.16
N PHE A 6 -5.07 19.08 -46.99
CA PHE A 6 -5.07 19.77 -45.70
C PHE A 6 -5.97 19.07 -44.66
N TYR A 7 -7.21 18.69 -45.05
CA TYR A 7 -8.11 17.98 -44.14
C TYR A 7 -7.58 16.59 -43.75
N ILE A 8 -6.94 15.88 -44.67
CA ILE A 8 -6.31 14.57 -44.36
C ILE A 8 -5.16 14.76 -43.39
N ALA A 9 -4.32 15.78 -43.54
CA ALA A 9 -3.23 16.06 -42.61
C ALA A 9 -3.74 16.41 -41.21
N VAL A 10 -4.82 17.19 -41.09
CA VAL A 10 -5.43 17.52 -39.79
C VAL A 10 -5.99 16.25 -39.09
N ILE A 11 -6.65 15.37 -39.84
CA ILE A 11 -7.19 14.12 -39.31
C ILE A 11 -6.07 13.22 -38.83
N VAL A 12 -4.96 13.09 -39.53
CA VAL A 12 -3.80 12.28 -39.12
C VAL A 12 -3.15 12.85 -37.86
N ILE A 13 -3.03 14.18 -37.76
CA ILE A 13 -2.51 14.81 -36.52
C ILE A 13 -3.44 14.57 -35.33
N CYS A 14 -4.77 14.72 -35.51
CA CYS A 14 -5.71 14.44 -34.43
C CYS A 14 -5.69 12.98 -34.00
N LEU A 15 -5.57 12.03 -34.92
CA LEU A 15 -5.45 10.59 -34.60
C LEU A 15 -4.13 10.28 -33.87
N SER A 16 -3.01 10.91 -34.24
CA SER A 16 -1.73 10.73 -33.54
C SER A 16 -1.72 11.30 -32.13
N LEU A 17 -2.47 12.38 -31.86
CA LEU A 17 -2.62 12.96 -30.53
C LEU A 17 -3.50 12.07 -29.61
N ILE A 18 -4.50 11.39 -30.16
CA ILE A 18 -5.36 10.47 -29.42
C ILE A 18 -4.58 9.21 -29.01
N THR A 19 -3.73 8.67 -29.89
CA THR A 19 -2.92 7.50 -29.59
C THR A 19 -1.76 7.80 -28.62
N GLY A 20 -1.18 9.00 -28.66
CA GLY A 20 -0.14 9.44 -27.73
C GLY A 20 -0.64 9.74 -26.31
N GLY A 21 -1.91 10.17 -26.19
CA GLY A 21 -2.51 10.50 -24.88
C GLY A 21 -2.88 9.28 -24.04
N THR A 22 -3.01 8.10 -24.64
CA THR A 22 -3.45 6.89 -23.93
C THR A 22 -2.32 6.20 -23.18
N TYR A 23 -1.06 6.42 -23.53
CA TYR A 23 0.10 5.83 -22.84
C TYR A 23 0.49 6.56 -21.55
N ALA A 24 0.04 7.79 -21.33
CA ALA A 24 0.38 8.59 -20.15
C ALA A 24 -0.48 8.25 -18.91
N TYR A 25 -1.51 7.40 -19.04
CA TYR A 25 -2.47 7.15 -17.95
C TYR A 25 -2.28 5.83 -17.19
N PHE A 26 -1.31 5.00 -17.55
CA PHE A 26 -1.12 3.68 -16.96
C PHE A 26 0.11 3.56 -16.05
N THR A 27 0.78 4.64 -15.70
CA THR A 27 1.92 4.64 -14.79
C THR A 27 1.64 5.31 -13.45
N THR A 28 0.39 5.47 -13.06
CA THR A 28 0.07 5.85 -11.69
C THR A 28 -0.04 4.56 -10.90
N SER A 29 1.05 4.14 -10.26
CA SER A 29 0.99 3.19 -9.17
C SER A 29 0.33 3.88 -7.99
N ASP A 30 -0.99 3.99 -8.03
CA ASP A 30 -1.78 4.37 -6.86
C ASP A 30 -1.63 3.24 -5.87
N THR A 31 -0.90 3.49 -4.80
CA THR A 31 -1.03 2.70 -3.59
C THR A 31 -2.45 2.97 -3.10
N ALA A 32 -3.38 2.06 -3.40
CA ALA A 32 -4.75 2.16 -2.97
C ALA A 32 -4.76 2.09 -1.44
N ARG A 33 -4.81 3.24 -0.80
CA ARG A 33 -4.99 3.37 0.65
C ARG A 33 -6.45 3.14 0.96
N ASN A 34 -6.83 1.89 1.16
CA ASN A 34 -8.18 1.57 1.54
C ASN A 34 -8.37 1.89 3.04
N VAL A 35 -9.05 3.01 3.31
CA VAL A 35 -9.44 3.42 4.66
C VAL A 35 -10.95 3.26 4.78
N ILE A 36 -11.39 2.38 5.68
CA ILE A 36 -12.81 2.15 5.94
C ILE A 36 -13.07 2.41 7.43
N THR A 37 -14.02 3.30 7.73
CA THR A 37 -14.33 3.71 9.10
C THR A 37 -15.80 3.51 9.41
N SER A 38 -16.10 3.25 10.69
CA SER A 38 -17.48 3.13 11.23
C SER A 38 -17.67 4.08 12.39
N GLY A 39 -18.81 4.77 12.43
CA GLY A 39 -19.21 5.62 13.56
C GLY A 39 -18.33 6.85 13.76
N GLY A 40 -18.45 7.92 13.05
CA GLY A 40 -17.80 9.22 13.31
C GLY A 40 -16.26 9.24 13.48
N VAL A 41 -15.61 8.08 13.33
CA VAL A 41 -14.15 7.93 13.36
C VAL A 41 -13.59 8.32 12.00
N GLU A 42 -12.44 8.96 12.00
CA GLU A 42 -11.67 9.24 10.79
C GLU A 42 -10.22 8.89 11.04
N ILE A 43 -9.66 8.07 10.16
CA ILE A 43 -8.25 7.66 10.21
C ILE A 43 -7.56 7.94 8.88
N THR A 44 -6.24 8.02 8.93
CA THR A 44 -5.38 8.13 7.74
C THR A 44 -4.25 7.12 7.86
N VAL A 45 -4.01 6.36 6.81
CA VAL A 45 -2.79 5.56 6.69
C VAL A 45 -1.63 6.50 6.37
N VAL A 46 -0.59 6.43 7.18
CA VAL A 46 0.63 7.23 7.02
C VAL A 46 1.74 6.30 6.57
N GLU A 47 2.22 6.49 5.36
CA GLU A 47 3.33 5.76 4.79
C GLU A 47 4.55 6.66 4.67
N GLN A 48 5.65 6.24 5.26
CA GLN A 48 6.91 6.97 5.31
C GLN A 48 8.08 6.05 4.96
N GLN A 49 9.21 6.67 4.69
CA GLN A 49 10.50 6.01 4.55
C GLN A 49 11.57 6.76 5.33
N LEU A 50 12.60 6.04 5.73
CA LEU A 50 13.78 6.63 6.38
C LEU A 50 14.85 6.91 5.30
N VAL A 51 15.15 8.18 5.04
CA VAL A 51 16.19 8.60 4.10
C VAL A 51 17.25 9.41 4.85
N ASN A 52 18.46 8.88 4.90
CA ASN A 52 19.59 9.52 5.62
C ASN A 52 19.24 9.89 7.08
N GLY A 53 18.49 9.01 7.77
CA GLY A 53 18.08 9.22 9.16
C GLY A 53 16.89 10.18 9.34
N THR A 54 16.26 10.65 8.26
CA THR A 54 15.09 11.54 8.31
C THR A 54 13.87 10.86 7.73
N LEU A 55 12.74 10.92 8.46
CA LEU A 55 11.45 10.42 7.97
C LEU A 55 10.92 11.33 6.86
N GLN A 56 10.57 10.72 5.74
CA GLN A 56 9.97 11.39 4.58
C GLN A 56 8.74 10.62 4.12
N PRO A 57 7.78 11.27 3.45
CA PRO A 57 6.67 10.55 2.82
C PRO A 57 7.17 9.43 1.91
N TYR A 58 6.48 8.31 1.91
CA TYR A 58 6.82 7.22 0.98
C TYR A 58 6.57 7.68 -0.46
N PRO A 59 7.48 7.42 -1.40
CA PRO A 59 7.33 7.88 -2.78
C PRO A 59 6.16 7.16 -3.48
N SER A 60 5.46 7.88 -4.34
CA SER A 60 4.41 7.33 -5.20
C SER A 60 4.95 6.52 -6.39
N GLN A 61 6.24 6.70 -6.72
CA GLN A 61 6.89 5.96 -7.80
C GLN A 61 7.48 4.65 -7.27
N PRO A 62 7.46 3.57 -8.07
CA PRO A 62 8.10 2.32 -7.72
C PRO A 62 9.59 2.53 -7.38
N ILE A 63 10.04 1.92 -6.29
CA ILE A 63 11.46 1.89 -5.92
C ILE A 63 12.09 0.66 -6.58
N PRO A 64 13.16 0.80 -7.36
CA PRO A 64 13.88 -0.36 -7.89
C PRO A 64 14.49 -1.16 -6.74
N VAL A 65 14.24 -2.45 -6.72
CA VAL A 65 14.76 -3.35 -5.70
C VAL A 65 15.66 -4.41 -6.34
N MET A 66 16.67 -4.82 -5.59
CA MET A 66 17.59 -5.91 -5.97
C MET A 66 17.53 -7.02 -4.91
N PRO A 67 17.89 -8.25 -5.25
CA PRO A 67 18.07 -9.30 -4.26
C PRO A 67 19.00 -8.84 -3.12
N THR A 68 18.71 -9.26 -1.90
CA THR A 68 19.45 -8.87 -0.67
C THR A 68 19.31 -7.40 -0.25
N THR A 69 18.36 -6.66 -0.81
CA THR A 69 18.12 -5.28 -0.36
C THR A 69 17.03 -5.21 0.69
N LYS A 70 17.15 -4.20 1.56
CA LYS A 70 16.10 -3.76 2.47
C LYS A 70 15.61 -2.39 2.03
N VAL A 71 14.31 -2.22 2.00
CA VAL A 71 13.68 -0.95 1.66
C VAL A 71 12.92 -0.46 2.88
N SER A 72 13.21 0.76 3.31
CA SER A 72 12.43 1.39 4.38
C SER A 72 11.01 1.67 3.89
N LYS A 73 10.02 1.08 4.56
CA LYS A 73 8.60 1.36 4.37
C LYS A 73 7.91 1.29 5.72
N ILE A 74 7.68 2.46 6.29
CA ILE A 74 7.12 2.64 7.63
C ILE A 74 5.63 2.90 7.49
N VAL A 75 4.81 2.03 8.07
CA VAL A 75 3.34 2.09 7.91
C VAL A 75 2.67 2.22 9.27
N SER A 76 1.95 3.32 9.45
CA SER A 76 1.22 3.67 10.67
C SER A 76 -0.18 4.15 10.35
N VAL A 77 -1.05 4.26 11.36
CA VAL A 77 -2.39 4.85 11.24
C VAL A 77 -2.52 6.00 12.20
N GLN A 78 -2.98 7.14 11.69
CA GLN A 78 -3.34 8.31 12.51
C GLN A 78 -4.84 8.40 12.67
N SER A 79 -5.32 8.65 13.91
CA SER A 79 -6.70 9.01 14.16
C SER A 79 -6.84 10.54 14.16
N THR A 80 -7.76 11.08 13.37
CA THR A 80 -7.85 12.54 13.18
C THR A 80 -8.97 13.20 13.98
N LYS A 81 -10.03 12.47 14.34
CA LYS A 81 -11.21 13.06 14.99
C LYS A 81 -11.42 12.65 16.45
N GLN A 82 -11.40 11.36 16.73
CA GLN A 82 -11.69 10.83 18.06
C GLN A 82 -10.92 9.54 18.34
N ALA A 83 -10.89 9.14 19.61
CA ALA A 83 -10.23 7.90 19.99
C ALA A 83 -10.85 6.68 19.29
N ALA A 84 -9.98 5.85 18.73
CA ALA A 84 -10.35 4.72 17.90
C ALA A 84 -9.61 3.44 18.27
N TRP A 85 -10.27 2.31 18.09
CA TRP A 85 -9.63 1.02 17.89
C TRP A 85 -9.26 0.89 16.42
N VAL A 86 -8.07 0.39 16.14
CA VAL A 86 -7.51 0.32 14.78
C VAL A 86 -7.07 -1.11 14.49
N ARG A 87 -7.34 -1.57 13.27
CA ARG A 87 -6.74 -2.78 12.70
C ARG A 87 -6.22 -2.51 11.29
N MET A 88 -5.18 -3.23 10.90
CA MET A 88 -4.58 -3.17 9.57
C MET A 88 -4.42 -4.56 8.96
N ASN A 89 -4.45 -4.60 7.64
CA ASN A 89 -4.03 -5.74 6.85
C ASN A 89 -3.17 -5.24 5.68
N TYR A 90 -2.33 -6.09 5.12
CA TYR A 90 -1.62 -5.80 3.89
C TYR A 90 -1.63 -7.01 2.96
N THR A 91 -1.60 -6.74 1.68
CA THR A 91 -1.47 -7.76 0.64
C THR A 91 -0.27 -7.47 -0.25
N LEU A 92 0.38 -8.53 -0.69
CA LEU A 92 1.53 -8.47 -1.60
C LEU A 92 1.09 -8.93 -2.98
N THR A 93 1.38 -8.12 -3.98
CA THR A 93 1.18 -8.50 -5.38
C THR A 93 2.47 -8.24 -6.15
N VAL A 94 2.89 -9.20 -6.96
CA VAL A 94 4.05 -9.07 -7.83
C VAL A 94 3.58 -9.01 -9.27
N TYR A 95 4.11 -8.04 -10.01
CA TYR A 95 3.90 -7.88 -11.44
C TYR A 95 5.21 -8.11 -12.16
N ASP A 96 5.16 -8.84 -13.25
CA ASP A 96 6.31 -9.06 -14.12
C ASP A 96 6.71 -7.79 -14.90
N VAL A 97 7.74 -7.90 -15.74
CA VAL A 97 8.24 -6.79 -16.57
C VAL A 97 7.20 -6.23 -17.54
N ASP A 98 6.23 -7.04 -17.94
CA ASP A 98 5.14 -6.66 -18.85
C ASP A 98 3.93 -6.08 -18.09
N GLY A 99 4.03 -5.96 -16.75
CA GLY A 99 2.95 -5.46 -15.89
C GLY A 99 1.84 -6.48 -15.64
N LYS A 100 2.07 -7.76 -15.93
CA LYS A 100 1.11 -8.82 -15.66
C LYS A 100 1.30 -9.34 -14.24
N LYS A 101 0.19 -9.50 -13.50
CA LYS A 101 0.22 -10.11 -12.16
C LYS A 101 0.75 -11.54 -12.23
N MET A 102 1.74 -11.82 -11.40
CA MET A 102 2.31 -13.15 -11.24
C MET A 102 1.44 -13.96 -10.28
N ASP A 103 1.20 -15.22 -10.64
CA ASP A 103 0.54 -16.18 -9.75
C ASP A 103 1.60 -16.92 -8.91
N ILE A 104 1.86 -16.38 -7.71
CA ILE A 104 2.86 -16.89 -6.78
C ILE A 104 2.13 -17.33 -5.52
N PRO A 105 2.28 -18.59 -5.07
CA PRO A 105 1.73 -19.03 -3.79
C PRO A 105 2.19 -18.13 -2.63
N ALA A 106 1.28 -17.85 -1.69
CA ALA A 106 1.57 -16.93 -0.57
C ALA A 106 2.79 -17.37 0.26
N ASP A 107 2.94 -18.68 0.49
CA ASP A 107 4.07 -19.24 1.23
C ASP A 107 5.42 -19.05 0.52
N ASP A 108 5.41 -19.06 -0.82
CA ASP A 108 6.62 -18.81 -1.59
C ASP A 108 6.93 -17.31 -1.66
N LEU A 109 5.89 -16.48 -1.77
CA LEU A 109 6.03 -15.03 -1.74
C LEU A 109 6.61 -14.55 -0.40
N ALA A 110 6.16 -15.12 0.72
CA ALA A 110 6.66 -14.82 2.05
C ALA A 110 8.14 -15.20 2.27
N LYS A 111 8.68 -16.13 1.48
CA LYS A 111 10.12 -16.46 1.50
C LYS A 111 10.95 -15.44 0.73
N VAL A 112 10.36 -14.80 -0.27
CA VAL A 112 11.02 -13.83 -1.16
C VAL A 112 10.93 -12.42 -0.61
N ILE A 113 9.75 -12.05 -0.08
CA ILE A 113 9.48 -10.72 0.48
C ILE A 113 9.18 -10.92 1.97
N VAL A 114 10.12 -10.52 2.80
CA VAL A 114 10.03 -10.67 4.26
C VAL A 114 9.64 -9.31 4.86
N ILE A 115 8.54 -9.30 5.61
CA ILE A 115 8.07 -8.13 6.36
C ILE A 115 8.00 -8.53 7.83
N GLU A 116 8.89 -7.96 8.62
CA GLU A 116 8.87 -8.14 10.08
C GLU A 116 7.85 -7.17 10.69
N THR A 117 6.82 -7.73 11.29
CA THR A 117 5.74 -6.95 11.92
C THR A 117 6.03 -6.76 13.42
N ASP A 118 5.62 -5.61 13.97
CA ASP A 118 5.75 -5.30 15.40
C ASP A 118 4.73 -6.07 16.25
N ALA A 119 5.05 -7.30 16.60
CA ALA A 119 4.22 -8.13 17.47
C ALA A 119 4.12 -7.64 18.92
N THR A 120 4.87 -6.60 19.32
CA THR A 120 4.77 -5.99 20.65
C THR A 120 3.56 -5.08 20.76
N ASN A 121 3.34 -4.25 19.73
CA ASN A 121 2.26 -3.26 19.71
C ASN A 121 1.03 -3.73 18.92
N TRP A 122 1.17 -4.79 18.13
CA TRP A 122 0.11 -5.33 17.27
C TRP A 122 -0.13 -6.81 17.54
N THR A 123 -1.38 -7.23 17.47
CA THR A 123 -1.79 -8.64 17.62
C THR A 123 -2.45 -9.14 16.36
N LEU A 124 -1.92 -10.20 15.76
CA LEU A 124 -2.53 -10.86 14.60
C LEU A 124 -3.68 -11.76 15.05
N LYS A 125 -4.86 -11.53 14.46
CA LYS A 125 -6.05 -12.37 14.64
C LYS A 125 -6.90 -12.34 13.37
N ASP A 126 -7.31 -13.49 12.89
CA ASP A 126 -8.21 -13.67 11.73
C ASP A 126 -7.76 -12.87 10.48
N GLY A 127 -6.45 -12.84 10.21
CA GLY A 127 -5.84 -12.15 9.07
C GLY A 127 -5.73 -10.62 9.21
N TRP A 128 -6.06 -10.06 10.39
CA TRP A 128 -5.90 -8.64 10.70
C TRP A 128 -4.92 -8.42 11.84
N TRP A 129 -4.13 -7.36 11.74
CA TRP A 129 -3.28 -6.85 12.80
C TRP A 129 -4.03 -5.79 13.59
N TYR A 130 -4.30 -6.05 14.85
CA TYR A 130 -5.01 -5.17 15.78
C TYR A 130 -4.00 -4.40 16.62
N TYR A 131 -4.09 -3.07 16.63
CA TYR A 131 -3.25 -2.25 17.49
C TYR A 131 -3.71 -2.36 18.95
N ASN A 132 -2.80 -2.79 19.84
CA ASN A 132 -3.14 -3.22 21.20
C ASN A 132 -3.71 -2.12 22.10
N THR A 133 -3.53 -0.84 21.74
CA THR A 133 -4.04 0.31 22.50
C THR A 133 -4.94 1.19 21.65
N ALA A 134 -5.86 1.94 22.27
CA ALA A 134 -6.67 2.91 21.55
C ALA A 134 -5.79 4.07 21.07
N VAL A 135 -6.02 4.51 19.84
CA VAL A 135 -5.35 5.67 19.24
C VAL A 135 -6.19 6.91 19.55
N GLY A 136 -5.61 7.85 20.29
CA GLY A 136 -6.28 9.11 20.62
C GLY A 136 -6.49 10.04 19.41
N SER A 137 -7.31 11.06 19.57
CA SER A 137 -7.50 12.08 18.52
C SER A 137 -6.18 12.83 18.26
N GLY A 138 -5.73 12.84 17.02
CA GLY A 138 -4.45 13.41 16.60
C GLY A 138 -3.25 12.49 16.78
N ASP A 139 -3.41 11.39 17.52
CA ASP A 139 -2.33 10.43 17.77
C ASP A 139 -2.15 9.47 16.60
N MET A 140 -1.00 8.79 16.61
CA MET A 140 -0.61 7.79 15.61
C MET A 140 -0.25 6.47 16.30
N THR A 141 -0.54 5.35 15.63
CA THR A 141 -0.04 4.04 16.07
C THR A 141 1.48 3.98 15.98
N LYS A 142 2.09 3.05 16.72
CA LYS A 142 3.42 2.58 16.33
C LYS A 142 3.32 1.92 14.95
N PRO A 143 4.39 1.95 14.15
CA PRO A 143 4.39 1.27 12.86
C PRO A 143 4.01 -0.20 12.98
N LEU A 144 3.27 -0.74 12.02
CA LEU A 144 3.07 -2.18 11.91
C LEU A 144 4.34 -2.86 11.43
N PHE A 145 5.05 -2.23 10.50
CA PHE A 145 6.37 -2.61 10.02
C PHE A 145 7.14 -1.37 9.56
N GLU A 146 8.47 -1.47 9.51
CA GLU A 146 9.36 -0.35 9.17
C GLU A 146 10.19 -0.60 7.92
N GLU A 147 10.39 -1.87 7.57
CA GLU A 147 11.17 -2.24 6.39
C GLU A 147 10.61 -3.49 5.70
N VAL A 148 10.96 -3.62 4.44
CA VAL A 148 10.68 -4.77 3.58
C VAL A 148 12.00 -5.32 3.09
N GLU A 149 12.28 -6.58 3.37
CA GLU A 149 13.49 -7.27 2.93
C GLU A 149 13.21 -8.16 1.71
N PHE A 150 14.05 -8.07 0.71
CA PHE A 150 14.03 -8.90 -0.49
C PHE A 150 15.10 -9.99 -0.35
N SER A 151 14.67 -11.24 -0.12
CA SER A 151 15.55 -12.36 0.14
C SER A 151 16.35 -12.75 -1.10
N GLY A 152 17.68 -12.53 -1.07
CA GLY A 152 18.57 -12.88 -2.17
C GLY A 152 18.56 -14.38 -2.53
N PRO A 153 18.67 -15.29 -1.54
CA PRO A 153 18.71 -16.74 -1.82
C PRO A 153 17.43 -17.30 -2.44
N ASN A 154 16.27 -16.67 -2.19
CA ASN A 154 14.96 -17.12 -2.66
C ASN A 154 14.49 -16.34 -3.91
N MET A 155 15.22 -15.32 -4.32
CA MET A 155 14.94 -14.49 -5.48
C MET A 155 15.67 -15.03 -6.71
N ASP A 156 15.01 -15.84 -7.50
CA ASP A 156 15.54 -16.35 -8.77
C ASP A 156 15.28 -15.35 -9.93
N ASN A 157 15.72 -15.72 -11.13
CA ASN A 157 15.62 -14.87 -12.32
C ASN A 157 14.18 -14.47 -12.70
N LYS A 158 13.17 -15.20 -12.22
CA LYS A 158 11.75 -14.85 -12.52
C LYS A 158 11.31 -13.54 -11.87
N TYR A 159 12.02 -13.09 -10.84
CA TYR A 159 11.74 -11.81 -10.15
C TYR A 159 12.53 -10.64 -10.71
N GLN A 160 13.35 -10.87 -11.75
CA GLN A 160 14.14 -9.80 -12.34
C GLN A 160 13.23 -8.76 -13.02
N ASN A 161 13.42 -7.48 -12.69
CA ASN A 161 12.62 -6.34 -13.16
C ASN A 161 11.12 -6.41 -12.80
N CYS A 162 10.75 -7.22 -11.82
CA CYS A 162 9.38 -7.25 -11.30
C CYS A 162 9.08 -6.00 -10.47
N THR A 163 7.79 -5.66 -10.38
CA THR A 163 7.27 -4.66 -9.47
C THR A 163 6.53 -5.33 -8.35
N VAL A 164 6.84 -4.96 -7.10
CA VAL A 164 6.11 -5.41 -5.91
C VAL A 164 5.19 -4.30 -5.44
N LEU A 165 3.91 -4.61 -5.35
CA LEU A 165 2.90 -3.75 -4.75
C LEU A 165 2.58 -4.26 -3.35
N ILE A 166 2.63 -3.38 -2.37
CA ILE A 166 2.22 -3.63 -0.98
C ILE A 166 0.98 -2.77 -0.73
N ASP A 167 -0.18 -3.39 -0.82
CA ASP A 167 -1.45 -2.77 -0.55
C ASP A 167 -1.77 -2.82 0.94
N VAL A 168 -2.02 -1.68 1.56
CA VAL A 168 -2.36 -1.58 2.99
C VAL A 168 -3.80 -1.15 3.14
N THR A 169 -4.56 -1.93 3.89
CA THR A 169 -5.94 -1.60 4.28
C THR A 169 -5.98 -1.35 5.78
N ALA A 170 -6.53 -0.21 6.20
CA ALA A 170 -6.76 0.11 7.60
C ALA A 170 -8.25 0.28 7.87
N GLN A 171 -8.67 -0.21 9.01
CA GLN A 171 -10.04 -0.07 9.51
C GLN A 171 -10.02 0.47 10.93
N ALA A 172 -11.04 1.25 11.27
CA ALA A 172 -11.20 1.77 12.63
C ALA A 172 -12.65 1.75 13.08
N VAL A 173 -12.82 1.55 14.36
CA VAL A 173 -14.09 1.70 15.08
C VAL A 173 -13.91 2.61 16.28
N GLN A 174 -14.96 3.31 16.64
CA GLN A 174 -14.98 4.20 17.78
C GLN A 174 -14.61 3.46 19.08
N LYS A 175 -13.72 4.07 19.92
CA LYS A 175 -13.42 3.55 21.26
C LYS A 175 -14.53 3.85 22.25
N ALA A 176 -15.12 5.04 22.20
CA ALA A 176 -16.19 5.44 23.10
C ALA A 176 -17.43 4.53 22.93
N ASN A 177 -18.01 4.10 24.05
CA ASN A 177 -19.14 3.16 24.08
C ASN A 177 -18.88 1.80 23.36
N ASN A 178 -17.62 1.39 23.28
CA ASN A 178 -17.21 0.10 22.73
C ASN A 178 -16.55 -0.76 23.82
N LYS A 179 -16.02 -1.92 23.47
CA LYS A 179 -15.33 -2.83 24.39
C LYS A 179 -14.00 -2.26 24.88
N GLU A 180 -13.52 -2.80 26.01
CA GLU A 180 -12.30 -2.34 26.65
C GLU A 180 -11.04 -2.74 25.90
N THR A 181 -11.09 -3.80 25.09
CA THR A 181 -9.97 -4.28 24.30
C THR A 181 -10.29 -4.24 22.81
N VAL A 182 -9.29 -4.03 21.99
CA VAL A 182 -9.43 -4.00 20.52
C VAL A 182 -9.92 -5.32 19.96
N LEU A 183 -9.51 -6.45 20.56
CA LEU A 183 -9.86 -7.80 20.08
C LEU A 183 -11.35 -8.16 20.34
N GLU A 184 -11.99 -7.45 21.24
CA GLU A 184 -13.42 -7.59 21.55
C GLU A 184 -14.26 -6.48 20.91
N ALA A 185 -13.62 -5.45 20.35
CA ALA A 185 -14.30 -4.29 19.78
C ALA A 185 -15.32 -4.71 18.70
N LEU A 186 -16.45 -4.03 18.69
CA LEU A 186 -17.58 -4.30 17.81
C LEU A 186 -17.71 -3.23 16.73
N GLY A 187 -18.46 -3.55 15.68
CA GLY A 187 -18.78 -2.60 14.61
C GLY A 187 -17.69 -2.48 13.54
N TRP A 188 -16.76 -3.45 13.47
CA TRP A 188 -15.78 -3.49 12.39
C TRP A 188 -16.48 -3.52 11.04
N PRO A 189 -16.02 -2.71 10.06
CA PRO A 189 -16.51 -2.81 8.69
C PRO A 189 -16.32 -4.20 8.11
N GLU A 190 -17.25 -4.63 7.27
CA GLU A 190 -17.08 -5.86 6.50
C GLU A 190 -15.91 -5.68 5.51
N ALA A 191 -15.15 -6.77 5.30
CA ALA A 191 -13.97 -6.78 4.45
C ALA A 191 -14.35 -6.97 2.98
#